data_3036a34453f48cd19520e5a7e559a7ea
#
_entry.id   3036a34453f48cd19520e5a7e559a7ea
#
_cell.length_a   1.000
_cell.length_b   1.000
_cell.length_c   1.000
_cell.angle_alpha   90.00
_cell.angle_beta   90.00
_cell.angle_gamma   90.00
#
_symmetry.space_group_name_H-M   'P 1'
#
loop_
_entity.id
_entity.type
_entity.pdbx_description
1 polymer ?
#
loop_
_entity_poly.entity_id
_entity_poly.type
_entity_poly.pdbx_seq_one_letter_code
_entity_poly.pdbx_strand_id
1 'polypeptide(L)'
;MDKSKIKKIVLAYSGGLDTSVIIPWLKEHYNDPEIIAVAADVGQGDELDGLEEKAIKTGASKLIIADLTDEMCDEIIVPSVMMDAKYEKYLLGTAFARPVIGKKLAEIALAEGADAIAHGATGKGNDQVRFELAIKRFAPDMAIIAPWREWEIKSRDEEIDYAEAHHVPLKISRETNYSKDKNCLLYTSPSPRDISGS
;
A
#
# COMPACT_ATOMS: atom_id res chain seq x y z
N MET A 1 -11.54 -6.64 17.74
CA MET A 1 -10.27 -5.98 18.13
C MET A 1 -10.61 -4.75 18.97
N ASP A 2 -9.96 -4.56 20.10
CA ASP A 2 -10.18 -3.38 20.96
C ASP A 2 -9.34 -2.22 20.41
N LYS A 3 -9.99 -1.26 19.75
CA LYS A 3 -9.34 -0.12 19.08
C LYS A 3 -8.55 0.78 20.05
N SER A 4 -8.95 0.82 21.32
CA SER A 4 -8.28 1.64 22.35
C SER A 4 -6.89 1.14 22.75
N LYS A 5 -6.58 -0.10 22.46
CA LYS A 5 -5.29 -0.73 22.78
C LYS A 5 -4.24 -0.56 21.68
N ILE A 6 -4.65 -0.15 20.49
CA ILE A 6 -3.77 0.07 19.36
C ILE A 6 -3.08 1.43 19.52
N LYS A 7 -1.79 1.43 19.75
CA LYS A 7 -0.97 2.64 19.96
C LYS A 7 0.00 2.90 18.82
N LYS A 8 0.38 1.86 18.08
CA LYS A 8 1.33 1.97 16.97
C LYS A 8 0.86 1.13 15.79
N ILE A 9 0.79 1.75 14.62
CA ILE A 9 0.33 1.15 13.38
C ILE A 9 1.39 1.31 12.30
N VAL A 10 1.73 0.22 11.61
CA VAL A 10 2.50 0.25 10.37
C VAL A 10 1.51 0.30 9.21
N LEU A 11 1.62 1.33 8.37
CA LEU A 11 0.74 1.54 7.22
C LEU A 11 1.49 1.26 5.91
N ALA A 12 0.96 0.37 5.07
CA ALA A 12 1.38 0.25 3.68
C ALA A 12 1.04 1.54 2.93
N TYR A 13 2.04 2.32 2.57
CA TYR A 13 1.88 3.67 2.07
C TYR A 13 2.48 3.83 0.67
N SER A 14 1.65 4.16 -0.30
CA SER A 14 2.08 4.45 -1.68
C SER A 14 2.12 5.94 -2.01
N GLY A 15 1.65 6.80 -1.11
CA GLY A 15 1.49 8.23 -1.38
C GLY A 15 0.30 8.57 -2.29
N GLY A 16 -0.45 7.60 -2.75
CA GLY A 16 -1.71 7.80 -3.46
C GLY A 16 -2.79 8.39 -2.56
N LEU A 17 -3.94 8.75 -3.15
CA LEU A 17 -5.09 9.29 -2.41
C LEU A 17 -5.52 8.33 -1.30
N ASP A 18 -5.84 7.09 -1.67
CA ASP A 18 -6.37 6.06 -0.78
C ASP A 18 -5.50 5.86 0.49
N THR A 19 -4.17 5.75 0.30
CA THR A 19 -3.27 5.53 1.43
C THR A 19 -3.03 6.79 2.26
N SER A 20 -3.12 7.97 1.63
CA SER A 20 -2.96 9.25 2.34
C SER A 20 -4.17 9.55 3.22
N VAL A 21 -5.40 9.29 2.75
CA VAL A 21 -6.65 9.46 3.52
C VAL A 21 -6.71 8.52 4.73
N ILE A 22 -6.09 7.36 4.64
CA ILE A 22 -6.04 6.40 5.75
C ILE A 22 -5.33 6.96 6.99
N ILE A 23 -4.33 7.83 6.83
CA ILE A 23 -3.57 8.37 7.97
C ILE A 23 -4.48 9.18 8.94
N PRO A 24 -5.18 10.23 8.51
CA PRO A 24 -6.08 10.97 9.40
C PRO A 24 -7.23 10.08 9.90
N TRP A 25 -7.76 9.19 9.05
CA TRP A 25 -8.81 8.26 9.47
C TRP A 25 -8.38 7.34 10.62
N LEU A 26 -7.16 6.78 10.55
CA LEU A 26 -6.62 5.96 11.64
C LEU A 26 -6.47 6.77 12.93
N LYS A 27 -6.01 8.01 12.85
CA LYS A 27 -5.87 8.89 14.01
C LYS A 27 -7.20 9.14 14.71
N GLU A 28 -8.26 9.38 13.96
CA GLU A 28 -9.61 9.62 14.49
C GLU A 28 -10.23 8.36 15.10
N HIS A 29 -10.02 7.19 14.50
CA HIS A 29 -10.74 5.97 14.87
C HIS A 29 -9.97 5.06 15.85
N TYR A 30 -8.67 5.31 16.07
CA TYR A 30 -7.80 4.50 16.92
C TYR A 30 -7.12 5.29 18.05
N ASN A 31 -7.72 6.41 18.46
CA ASN A 31 -7.24 7.23 19.58
C ASN A 31 -5.82 7.80 19.36
N ASP A 32 -5.61 8.40 18.19
CA ASP A 32 -4.37 9.08 17.76
C ASP A 32 -3.11 8.20 17.90
N PRO A 33 -3.04 7.02 17.24
CA PRO A 33 -1.89 6.13 17.32
C PRO A 33 -0.67 6.73 16.62
N GLU A 34 0.51 6.26 16.99
CA GLU A 34 1.73 6.47 16.22
C GLU A 34 1.60 5.73 14.87
N ILE A 35 1.72 6.44 13.75
CA ILE A 35 1.62 5.87 12.42
C ILE A 35 2.98 5.88 11.73
N ILE A 36 3.50 4.69 11.45
CA ILE A 36 4.71 4.48 10.67
C ILE A 36 4.29 4.15 9.25
N ALA A 37 4.47 5.11 8.34
CA ALA A 37 4.25 4.86 6.92
C ALA A 37 5.41 4.04 6.34
N VAL A 38 5.11 3.02 5.54
CA VAL A 38 6.11 2.18 4.87
C VAL A 38 5.83 2.16 3.38
N ALA A 39 6.75 2.68 2.61
CA ALA A 39 6.77 2.57 1.16
C ALA A 39 7.80 1.51 0.75
N ALA A 40 7.41 0.62 -0.14
CA ALA A 40 8.31 -0.39 -0.70
C ALA A 40 8.84 0.09 -2.04
N ASP A 41 10.15 0.05 -2.21
CA ASP A 41 10.79 0.19 -3.52
C ASP A 41 10.88 -1.19 -4.18
N VAL A 42 10.10 -1.37 -5.23
CA VAL A 42 10.10 -2.57 -6.08
C VAL A 42 10.48 -2.21 -7.52
N GLY A 43 11.23 -1.13 -7.69
CA GLY A 43 11.70 -0.63 -8.98
C GLY A 43 10.74 0.34 -9.67
N GLN A 44 9.94 1.11 -8.93
CA GLN A 44 9.03 2.12 -9.48
C GLN A 44 9.67 3.48 -9.75
N GLY A 45 10.96 3.65 -9.45
CA GLY A 45 11.73 4.84 -9.79
C GLY A 45 11.33 6.09 -9.01
N ASP A 46 11.02 7.17 -9.73
CA ASP A 46 10.75 8.52 -9.22
C ASP A 46 9.44 8.69 -8.41
N GLU A 47 8.64 7.64 -8.27
CA GLU A 47 7.40 7.70 -7.46
C GLU A 47 7.66 7.87 -5.96
N LEU A 48 8.87 7.61 -5.51
CA LEU A 48 9.29 7.76 -4.11
C LEU A 48 9.71 9.20 -3.75
N ASP A 49 9.89 10.06 -4.75
CA ASP A 49 10.36 11.43 -4.54
C ASP A 49 9.33 12.29 -3.79
N GLY A 50 9.77 12.92 -2.70
CA GLY A 50 8.92 13.76 -1.86
C GLY A 50 7.87 13.02 -1.03
N LEU A 51 7.93 11.68 -1.01
CA LEU A 51 6.96 10.85 -0.30
C LEU A 51 7.04 11.03 1.21
N GLU A 52 8.25 11.23 1.76
CA GLU A 52 8.45 11.45 3.19
C GLU A 52 7.80 12.75 3.64
N GLU A 53 8.05 13.85 2.94
CA GLU A 53 7.44 15.14 3.27
C GLU A 53 5.91 15.05 3.24
N LYS A 54 5.37 14.36 2.25
CA LYS A 54 3.93 14.12 2.13
C LYS A 54 3.39 13.30 3.29
N ALA A 55 4.03 12.18 3.65
CA ALA A 55 3.61 11.32 4.74
C ALA A 55 3.57 12.07 6.08
N ILE A 56 4.63 12.81 6.39
CA ILE A 56 4.74 13.61 7.62
C ILE A 56 3.69 14.72 7.65
N LYS A 57 3.51 15.47 6.56
CA LYS A 57 2.47 16.51 6.46
C LYS A 57 1.04 15.96 6.61
N THR A 58 0.83 14.71 6.21
CA THR A 58 -0.46 14.03 6.35
C THR A 58 -0.70 13.53 7.77
N GLY A 59 0.35 13.45 8.61
CA GLY A 59 0.25 13.08 10.01
C GLY A 59 0.91 11.76 10.38
N ALA A 60 1.70 11.15 9.49
CA ALA A 60 2.56 10.02 9.86
C ALA A 60 3.69 10.49 10.78
N SER A 61 4.10 9.63 11.71
CA SER A 61 5.21 9.93 12.63
C SER A 61 6.57 9.80 11.95
N LYS A 62 6.68 8.88 10.99
CA LYS A 62 7.84 8.70 10.10
C LYS A 62 7.47 7.95 8.85
N LEU A 63 8.33 8.04 7.82
CA LEU A 63 8.30 7.17 6.65
C LEU A 63 9.52 6.25 6.68
N ILE A 64 9.32 4.98 6.34
CA ILE A 64 10.37 4.01 6.03
C ILE A 64 10.24 3.67 4.55
N ILE A 65 11.29 3.89 3.77
CA ILE A 65 11.38 3.39 2.40
C ILE A 65 12.18 2.09 2.46
N ALA A 66 11.52 0.98 2.17
CA ALA A 66 12.13 -0.35 2.15
C ALA A 66 12.56 -0.68 0.73
N ASP A 67 13.87 -0.73 0.48
CA ASP A 67 14.41 -1.23 -0.78
C ASP A 67 14.20 -2.74 -0.86
N LEU A 68 13.41 -3.17 -1.84
CA LEU A 68 13.09 -4.57 -2.14
C LEU A 68 13.49 -4.93 -3.56
N THR A 69 14.29 -4.11 -4.23
CA THR A 69 14.63 -4.29 -5.64
C THR A 69 15.37 -5.61 -5.87
N ASP A 70 16.39 -5.91 -5.07
CA ASP A 70 17.15 -7.16 -5.17
C ASP A 70 16.26 -8.38 -4.83
N GLU A 71 15.51 -8.32 -3.71
CA GLU A 71 14.60 -9.41 -3.32
C GLU A 71 13.53 -9.67 -4.39
N MET A 72 12.96 -8.60 -4.95
CA MET A 72 11.98 -8.70 -6.03
C MET A 72 12.60 -9.30 -7.31
N CYS A 73 13.81 -8.90 -7.67
CA CYS A 73 14.48 -9.42 -8.86
C CYS A 73 14.88 -10.89 -8.68
N ASP A 74 15.63 -11.21 -7.64
CA ASP A 74 16.28 -12.51 -7.50
C ASP A 74 15.31 -13.61 -7.04
N GLU A 75 14.41 -13.30 -6.10
CA GLU A 75 13.50 -14.31 -5.55
C GLU A 75 12.21 -14.46 -6.34
N ILE A 76 11.79 -13.44 -7.10
CA ILE A 76 10.50 -13.42 -7.78
C ILE A 76 10.63 -13.32 -9.29
N ILE A 77 11.27 -12.27 -9.80
CA ILE A 77 11.27 -12.00 -11.26
C ILE A 77 12.06 -13.06 -12.01
N VAL A 78 13.31 -13.32 -11.60
CA VAL A 78 14.16 -14.30 -12.26
C VAL A 78 13.52 -15.69 -12.29
N PRO A 79 13.04 -16.26 -11.18
CA PRO A 79 12.33 -17.54 -11.21
C PRO A 79 11.06 -17.50 -12.07
N SER A 80 10.30 -16.40 -12.05
CA SER A 80 9.06 -16.26 -12.81
C SER A 80 9.33 -16.25 -14.33
N VAL A 81 10.39 -15.56 -14.76
CA VAL A 81 10.84 -15.57 -16.16
C VAL A 81 11.33 -16.95 -16.58
N MET A 82 12.10 -17.63 -15.73
CA MET A 82 12.57 -19.00 -16.00
C MET A 82 11.43 -20.00 -16.16
N MET A 83 10.30 -19.79 -15.46
CA MET A 83 9.10 -20.62 -15.54
C MET A 83 8.10 -20.18 -16.62
N ASP A 84 8.38 -19.10 -17.37
CA ASP A 84 7.42 -18.44 -18.28
C ASP A 84 6.08 -18.11 -17.56
N ALA A 85 6.17 -17.69 -16.29
CA ALA A 85 5.00 -17.42 -15.46
C ALA A 85 4.27 -16.14 -15.94
N LYS A 86 3.07 -16.34 -16.46
CA LYS A 86 2.21 -15.25 -16.94
C LYS A 86 0.75 -15.69 -16.92
N TYR A 87 -0.14 -14.71 -16.93
CA TYR A 87 -1.56 -14.92 -17.19
C TYR A 87 -1.93 -14.24 -18.50
N GLU A 88 -2.10 -15.03 -19.56
CA GLU A 88 -2.24 -14.54 -20.94
C GLU A 88 -1.04 -13.63 -21.34
N LYS A 89 -1.27 -12.32 -21.49
CA LYS A 89 -0.22 -11.32 -21.79
C LYS A 89 0.25 -10.55 -20.55
N TYR A 90 -0.34 -10.81 -19.40
CA TYR A 90 -0.01 -10.11 -18.16
C TYR A 90 1.09 -10.85 -17.39
N LEU A 91 2.18 -10.12 -17.09
CA LEU A 91 3.38 -10.64 -16.42
C LEU A 91 3.27 -10.74 -14.90
N LEU A 92 2.07 -10.60 -14.34
CA LEU A 92 1.78 -10.79 -12.92
C LEU A 92 2.50 -9.83 -11.94
N GLY A 93 3.01 -8.68 -12.42
CA GLY A 93 3.82 -7.77 -11.61
C GLY A 93 3.18 -7.38 -10.27
N THR A 94 1.93 -6.92 -10.29
CA THR A 94 1.19 -6.58 -9.07
C THR A 94 0.94 -7.82 -8.19
N ALA A 95 0.68 -8.97 -8.81
CA ALA A 95 0.44 -10.22 -8.09
C ALA A 95 1.68 -10.70 -7.32
N PHE A 96 2.86 -10.46 -7.88
CA PHE A 96 4.13 -10.82 -7.27
C PHE A 96 4.62 -9.79 -6.24
N ALA A 97 4.46 -8.50 -6.52
CA ALA A 97 4.92 -7.45 -5.62
C ALA A 97 4.19 -7.45 -4.26
N ARG A 98 2.87 -7.68 -4.23
CA ARG A 98 2.09 -7.59 -2.99
C ARG A 98 2.52 -8.56 -1.88
N PRO A 99 2.82 -9.84 -2.13
CA PRO A 99 3.36 -10.74 -1.11
C PRO A 99 4.72 -10.32 -0.58
N VAL A 100 5.63 -9.83 -1.42
CA VAL A 100 6.96 -9.34 -1.02
C VAL A 100 6.81 -8.13 -0.11
N ILE A 101 5.99 -7.17 -0.51
CA ILE A 101 5.67 -5.98 0.32
C ILE A 101 5.02 -6.41 1.63
N GLY A 102 4.07 -7.33 1.60
CA GLY A 102 3.38 -7.82 2.80
C GLY A 102 4.32 -8.50 3.80
N LYS A 103 5.31 -9.27 3.32
CA LYS A 103 6.39 -9.84 4.14
C LYS A 103 7.18 -8.73 4.82
N LYS A 104 7.63 -7.73 4.07
CA LYS A 104 8.42 -6.61 4.60
C LYS A 104 7.64 -5.77 5.61
N LEU A 105 6.36 -5.52 5.37
CA LEU A 105 5.48 -4.86 6.33
C LEU A 105 5.41 -5.61 7.66
N ALA A 106 5.30 -6.95 7.62
CA ALA A 106 5.30 -7.78 8.82
C ALA A 106 6.63 -7.71 9.56
N GLU A 107 7.76 -7.80 8.86
CA GLU A 107 9.10 -7.66 9.44
C GLU A 107 9.30 -6.30 10.14
N ILE A 108 8.92 -5.21 9.46
CA ILE A 108 9.02 -3.85 10.02
C ILE A 108 8.08 -3.70 11.23
N ALA A 109 6.86 -4.20 11.15
CA ALA A 109 5.90 -4.08 12.24
C ALA A 109 6.38 -4.82 13.50
N LEU A 110 6.98 -6.00 13.35
CA LEU A 110 7.58 -6.74 14.45
C LEU A 110 8.81 -5.99 15.04
N ALA A 111 9.67 -5.46 14.18
CA ALA A 111 10.86 -4.72 14.61
C ALA A 111 10.52 -3.41 15.33
N GLU A 112 9.48 -2.72 14.90
CA GLU A 112 9.00 -1.47 15.50
C GLU A 112 8.10 -1.70 16.72
N GLY A 113 7.75 -2.95 17.03
CA GLY A 113 6.81 -3.29 18.10
C GLY A 113 5.42 -2.71 17.86
N ALA A 114 4.96 -2.75 16.61
CA ALA A 114 3.63 -2.25 16.25
C ALA A 114 2.52 -3.20 16.71
N ASP A 115 1.36 -2.63 16.99
CA ASP A 115 0.18 -3.39 17.42
C ASP A 115 -0.65 -3.88 16.22
N ALA A 116 -0.54 -3.19 15.09
CA ALA A 116 -1.31 -3.49 13.89
C ALA A 116 -0.59 -3.09 12.60
N ILE A 117 -0.99 -3.72 11.49
CA ILE A 117 -0.64 -3.33 10.12
C ILE A 117 -1.91 -2.87 9.42
N ALA A 118 -1.85 -1.69 8.79
CA ALA A 118 -2.92 -1.16 7.96
C ALA A 118 -2.55 -1.18 6.47
N HIS A 119 -3.54 -1.34 5.60
CA HIS A 119 -3.37 -1.27 4.15
C HIS A 119 -4.58 -0.66 3.45
N GLY A 120 -4.34 -0.04 2.29
CA GLY A 120 -5.37 0.61 1.46
C GLY A 120 -5.97 -0.28 0.37
N ALA A 121 -5.76 -1.60 0.41
CA ALA A 121 -6.38 -2.48 -0.57
C ALA A 121 -7.89 -2.55 -0.37
N THR A 122 -8.64 -2.35 -1.48
CA THR A 122 -10.10 -2.40 -1.44
C THR A 122 -10.59 -3.82 -1.14
N GLY A 123 -11.71 -3.94 -0.40
CA GLY A 123 -12.28 -5.23 -0.01
C GLY A 123 -12.85 -6.08 -1.16
N LYS A 124 -12.71 -5.62 -2.41
CA LYS A 124 -13.25 -6.29 -3.61
C LYS A 124 -12.19 -6.90 -4.52
N GLY A 125 -10.89 -6.66 -4.23
CA GLY A 125 -9.78 -7.07 -5.09
C GLY A 125 -8.92 -8.18 -4.50
N ASN A 126 -8.05 -8.76 -5.35
CA ASN A 126 -7.09 -9.79 -4.93
C ASN A 126 -5.95 -9.23 -4.07
N ASP A 127 -5.68 -7.93 -4.12
CA ASP A 127 -4.56 -7.33 -3.41
C ASP A 127 -4.72 -7.42 -1.89
N GLN A 128 -5.94 -7.25 -1.40
CA GLN A 128 -6.27 -7.50 0.01
C GLN A 128 -5.83 -8.89 0.45
N VAL A 129 -6.23 -9.93 -0.31
CA VAL A 129 -5.90 -11.33 0.01
C VAL A 129 -4.39 -11.54 0.01
N ARG A 130 -3.68 -10.99 -0.96
CA ARG A 130 -2.22 -11.10 -1.07
C ARG A 130 -1.50 -10.45 0.11
N PHE A 131 -1.89 -9.23 0.50
CA PHE A 131 -1.33 -8.57 1.68
C PHE A 131 -1.63 -9.35 2.96
N GLU A 132 -2.89 -9.68 3.20
CA GLU A 132 -3.29 -10.32 4.45
C GLU A 132 -2.71 -11.71 4.63
N LEU A 133 -2.64 -12.52 3.56
CA LEU A 133 -1.99 -13.84 3.63
C LEU A 133 -0.49 -13.72 3.90
N ALA A 134 0.21 -12.78 3.26
CA ALA A 134 1.61 -12.54 3.53
C ALA A 134 1.83 -12.08 4.98
N ILE A 135 1.09 -11.08 5.43
CA ILE A 135 1.17 -10.62 6.83
C ILE A 135 0.91 -11.76 7.79
N LYS A 136 -0.14 -12.54 7.60
CA LYS A 136 -0.47 -13.69 8.47
C LYS A 136 0.56 -14.81 8.42
N ARG A 137 1.29 -14.95 7.33
CA ARG A 137 2.40 -15.92 7.23
C ARG A 137 3.60 -15.55 8.07
N PHE A 138 3.96 -14.26 8.13
CA PHE A 138 5.17 -13.76 8.79
C PHE A 138 4.92 -13.14 10.16
N ALA A 139 3.71 -12.68 10.43
CA ALA A 139 3.26 -12.13 11.71
C ALA A 139 1.83 -12.62 12.03
N PRO A 140 1.64 -13.91 12.40
CA PRO A 140 0.33 -14.54 12.53
C PRO A 140 -0.59 -13.86 13.55
N ASP A 141 -0.02 -13.32 14.62
CA ASP A 141 -0.77 -12.67 15.70
C ASP A 141 -1.01 -11.17 15.46
N MET A 142 -0.39 -10.60 14.42
CA MET A 142 -0.51 -9.18 14.10
C MET A 142 -1.95 -8.82 13.71
N ALA A 143 -2.48 -7.76 14.31
CA ALA A 143 -3.77 -7.22 13.92
C ALA A 143 -3.68 -6.58 12.51
N ILE A 144 -4.71 -6.78 11.69
CA ILE A 144 -4.79 -6.18 10.34
C ILE A 144 -5.96 -5.21 10.33
N ILE A 145 -5.69 -3.98 9.85
CA ILE A 145 -6.67 -2.92 9.68
C ILE A 145 -6.83 -2.67 8.18
N ALA A 146 -8.04 -2.83 7.68
CA ALA A 146 -8.39 -2.57 6.28
C ALA A 146 -9.51 -1.53 6.24
N PRO A 147 -9.21 -0.22 6.22
CA PRO A 147 -10.20 0.84 6.31
C PRO A 147 -11.33 0.72 5.29
N TRP A 148 -11.03 0.30 4.06
CA TRP A 148 -12.04 0.06 3.03
C TRP A 148 -13.18 -0.90 3.41
N ARG A 149 -13.03 -1.67 4.47
CA ARG A 149 -14.09 -2.54 5.02
C ARG A 149 -14.86 -1.89 6.16
N GLU A 150 -14.31 -0.82 6.75
CA GLU A 150 -14.83 -0.22 7.98
C GLU A 150 -15.38 1.19 7.78
N TRP A 151 -14.81 1.95 6.85
CA TRP A 151 -15.18 3.35 6.66
C TRP A 151 -16.45 3.54 5.80
N GLU A 152 -17.04 4.71 5.92
CA GLU A 152 -18.27 5.06 5.21
C GLU A 152 -18.02 5.69 3.84
N ILE A 153 -16.77 6.02 3.50
CA ILE A 153 -16.36 6.59 2.21
C ILE A 153 -16.59 5.55 1.12
N LYS A 154 -17.46 5.84 0.15
CA LYS A 154 -17.89 4.89 -0.89
C LYS A 154 -17.45 5.29 -2.29
N SER A 155 -17.07 6.54 -2.48
CA SER A 155 -16.68 7.08 -3.78
C SER A 155 -15.35 7.83 -3.69
N ARG A 156 -14.70 7.97 -4.85
CA ARG A 156 -13.48 8.77 -4.96
C ARG A 156 -13.71 10.25 -4.68
N ASP A 157 -14.89 10.77 -5.00
CA ASP A 157 -15.23 12.17 -4.72
C ASP A 157 -15.33 12.39 -3.21
N GLU A 158 -16.00 11.50 -2.48
CA GLU A 158 -16.06 11.54 -1.00
C GLU A 158 -14.67 11.43 -0.37
N GLU A 159 -13.78 10.64 -0.98
CA GLU A 159 -12.40 10.49 -0.54
C GLU A 159 -11.60 11.77 -0.74
N ILE A 160 -11.80 12.48 -1.87
CA ILE A 160 -11.20 13.79 -2.13
C ILE A 160 -11.75 14.82 -1.14
N ASP A 161 -13.06 14.86 -0.92
CA ASP A 161 -13.69 15.78 0.03
C ASP A 161 -13.16 15.55 1.45
N TYR A 162 -12.98 14.29 1.87
CA TYR A 162 -12.37 13.95 3.15
C TYR A 162 -10.90 14.40 3.23
N ALA A 163 -10.14 14.17 2.16
CA ALA A 163 -8.75 14.59 2.08
C ALA A 163 -8.59 16.12 2.17
N GLU A 164 -9.47 16.87 1.50
CA GLU A 164 -9.50 18.35 1.56
C GLU A 164 -9.84 18.83 2.97
N ALA A 165 -10.84 18.24 3.62
CA ALA A 165 -11.24 18.56 4.98
C ALA A 165 -10.12 18.33 6.01
N HIS A 166 -9.25 17.36 5.76
CA HIS A 166 -8.10 17.02 6.63
C HIS A 166 -6.77 17.63 6.15
N HIS A 167 -6.81 18.53 5.18
CA HIS A 167 -5.62 19.21 4.64
C HIS A 167 -4.53 18.25 4.12
N VAL A 168 -4.93 17.09 3.60
CA VAL A 168 -4.02 16.10 3.01
C VAL A 168 -3.43 16.68 1.71
N PRO A 169 -2.09 16.73 1.55
CA PRO A 169 -1.48 17.25 0.33
C PRO A 169 -1.79 16.35 -0.88
N LEU A 170 -2.68 16.77 -1.76
CA LEU A 170 -3.03 16.04 -2.97
C LEU A 170 -2.30 16.63 -4.19
N LYS A 171 -1.67 15.77 -4.99
CA LYS A 171 -1.18 16.11 -6.35
C LYS A 171 -2.24 15.84 -7.43
N ILE A 172 -3.44 15.39 -7.05
CA ILE A 172 -4.47 14.88 -7.95
C ILE A 172 -5.52 15.97 -8.16
N SER A 173 -5.77 16.34 -9.41
CA SER A 173 -6.96 17.10 -9.80
C SER A 173 -8.11 16.13 -10.10
N ARG A 174 -9.37 16.58 -9.95
CA ARG A 174 -10.58 15.81 -10.32
C ARG A 174 -10.58 15.33 -11.78
N GLU A 175 -9.69 15.88 -12.61
CA GLU A 175 -9.57 15.56 -14.04
C GLU A 175 -8.63 14.40 -14.35
N THR A 176 -7.72 14.01 -13.43
CA THR A 176 -6.76 12.92 -13.62
C THR A 176 -7.15 11.70 -12.77
N ASN A 177 -7.97 10.83 -13.34
CA ASN A 177 -8.65 9.76 -12.61
C ASN A 177 -8.02 8.36 -12.81
N TYR A 178 -6.72 8.27 -13.10
CA TYR A 178 -6.04 6.99 -13.34
C TYR A 178 -5.01 6.68 -12.26
N SER A 179 -5.12 5.48 -11.67
CA SER A 179 -4.07 4.88 -10.87
C SER A 179 -3.29 3.90 -11.74
N LYS A 180 -1.97 4.08 -11.86
CA LYS A 180 -1.09 3.15 -12.58
C LYS A 180 -0.16 2.50 -11.57
N ASP A 181 -0.10 1.17 -11.59
CA ASP A 181 0.93 0.44 -10.85
C ASP A 181 2.22 0.44 -11.66
N LYS A 182 3.30 0.96 -11.08
CA LYS A 182 4.64 0.87 -11.66
C LYS A 182 5.49 -0.10 -10.85
N ASN A 183 6.23 -0.92 -11.51
CA ASN A 183 7.31 -1.75 -10.97
C ASN A 183 8.20 -2.23 -12.13
N CYS A 184 9.33 -2.84 -11.82
CA CYS A 184 10.30 -3.28 -12.83
C CYS A 184 9.74 -4.26 -13.87
N LEU A 185 8.67 -5.01 -13.59
CA LEU A 185 8.00 -5.89 -14.57
C LEU A 185 7.00 -5.15 -15.46
N LEU A 186 6.43 -4.04 -14.99
CA LEU A 186 5.40 -3.31 -15.74
C LEU A 186 5.97 -2.21 -16.64
N TYR A 187 7.27 -1.98 -16.60
CA TYR A 187 7.92 -0.93 -17.39
C TYR A 187 7.78 -1.13 -18.90
N THR A 188 7.60 -2.36 -19.35
CA THR A 188 7.52 -2.72 -20.77
C THR A 188 6.23 -3.46 -21.14
N SER A 189 5.29 -3.65 -20.23
CA SER A 189 4.09 -4.43 -20.46
C SER A 189 2.84 -3.64 -20.01
N PRO A 190 1.80 -3.53 -20.87
CA PRO A 190 0.55 -2.89 -20.47
C PRO A 190 -0.11 -3.70 -19.36
N SER A 191 -0.66 -3.01 -18.36
CA SER A 191 -1.46 -3.66 -17.32
C SER A 191 -2.81 -4.15 -17.91
N PRO A 192 -3.51 -5.09 -17.27
CA PRO A 192 -4.84 -5.50 -17.70
C PRO A 192 -5.85 -4.35 -17.81
N ARG A 193 -5.63 -3.25 -17.08
CA ARG A 193 -6.45 -2.03 -17.17
C ARG A 193 -6.16 -1.23 -18.43
N ASP A 194 -4.93 -1.28 -18.93
CA ASP A 194 -4.54 -0.57 -20.17
C ASP A 194 -5.09 -1.27 -21.43
N ILE A 195 -5.48 -2.54 -21.30
CA ILE A 195 -6.04 -3.36 -22.40
C ILE A 195 -7.57 -3.26 -22.47
N SER A 196 -8.23 -2.88 -21.39
CA SER A 196 -9.70 -2.82 -21.32
C SER A 196 -10.33 -1.57 -21.93
N GLY A 197 -9.56 -0.70 -22.53
CA GLY A 197 -9.97 0.57 -23.17
C GLY A 197 -10.00 0.57 -24.69
N SER A 198 -10.01 -0.59 -25.34
CA SER A 198 -10.13 -0.72 -26.80
C SER A 198 -11.39 -1.48 -27.21
#